data_ac6b3749b212bb4cd04e1b5c9c2b6632
#
_entry.id   ac6b3749b212bb4cd04e1b5c9c2b6632
#
_cell.length_a   1.000
_cell.length_b   1.000
_cell.length_c   1.000
_cell.angle_alpha   90.00
_cell.angle_beta   90.00
_cell.angle_gamma   90.00
#
_symmetry.space_group_name_H-M   'P 1'
#
loop_
_entity.id
_entity.type
_entity.pdbx_description
1 polymer ?
#
loop_
_entity_poly.entity_id
_entity_poly.type
_entity_poly.pdbx_seq_one_letter_code
_entity_poly.pdbx_strand_id
1 'polypeptide(L)'
;MSSIDDLSDAAKIAHQAFIDMSHSKAAHFDRLAAIDALYESGGAPSLAEKLELEKLLGLHDKNVMAFKTAFAAVSDEGEKQVLIQLMS
;
A
#
# COMPACT_ATOMS: atom_id res chain seq x y z
N MET A 1 -3.86 -26.86 6.31
CA MET A 1 -3.12 -25.59 6.40
C MET A 1 -3.56 -24.67 5.25
N SER A 2 -4.05 -23.50 5.59
CA SER A 2 -4.48 -22.53 4.57
C SER A 2 -3.27 -21.89 3.91
N SER A 3 -3.20 -21.95 2.57
CA SER A 3 -2.24 -21.20 1.80
C SER A 3 -2.99 -20.19 0.95
N ILE A 4 -2.28 -19.25 0.32
CA ILE A 4 -2.89 -18.27 -0.54
C ILE A 4 -3.60 -18.93 -1.75
N ASP A 5 -3.13 -20.10 -2.17
CA ASP A 5 -3.71 -20.83 -3.29
C ASP A 5 -5.09 -21.42 -2.95
N ASP A 6 -5.37 -21.59 -1.65
CA ASP A 6 -6.66 -22.13 -1.18
C ASP A 6 -7.73 -21.04 -1.00
N LEU A 7 -7.36 -19.77 -1.17
CA LEU A 7 -8.28 -18.66 -1.03
C LEU A 7 -9.15 -18.47 -2.28
N SER A 8 -10.33 -17.89 -2.09
CA SER A 8 -11.18 -17.49 -3.22
C SER A 8 -10.48 -16.41 -4.05
N ASP A 9 -10.98 -16.19 -5.27
CA ASP A 9 -10.46 -15.12 -6.14
C ASP A 9 -10.58 -13.75 -5.47
N ALA A 10 -11.69 -13.48 -4.79
CA ALA A 10 -11.87 -12.23 -4.05
C ALA A 10 -10.81 -12.03 -2.98
N ALA A 11 -10.48 -13.09 -2.23
CA ALA A 11 -9.46 -13.04 -1.19
C ALA A 11 -8.07 -12.86 -1.77
N LYS A 12 -7.76 -13.50 -2.91
CA LYS A 12 -6.49 -13.32 -3.61
C LYS A 12 -6.31 -11.89 -4.10
N ILE A 13 -7.38 -11.30 -4.66
CA ILE A 13 -7.38 -9.91 -5.11
C ILE A 13 -7.12 -8.97 -3.93
N ALA A 14 -7.76 -9.20 -2.78
CA ALA A 14 -7.56 -8.39 -1.58
C ALA A 14 -6.12 -8.50 -1.07
N HIS A 15 -5.54 -9.70 -1.08
CA HIS A 15 -4.15 -9.90 -0.68
C HIS A 15 -3.17 -9.16 -1.59
N GLN A 16 -3.38 -9.23 -2.90
CA GLN A 16 -2.54 -8.52 -3.86
C GLN A 16 -2.68 -7.01 -3.71
N ALA A 17 -3.91 -6.51 -3.47
CA ALA A 17 -4.13 -5.10 -3.23
C ALA A 17 -3.41 -4.62 -1.96
N PHE A 18 -3.34 -5.46 -0.93
CA PHE A 18 -2.55 -5.17 0.27
C PHE A 18 -1.06 -5.06 -0.03
N ILE A 19 -0.52 -5.98 -0.84
CA ILE A 19 0.89 -5.94 -1.25
C ILE A 19 1.19 -4.65 -2.03
N ASP A 20 0.33 -4.29 -2.98
CA ASP A 20 0.48 -3.06 -3.76
C ASP A 20 0.43 -1.81 -2.86
N MET A 21 -0.49 -1.79 -1.90
CA MET A 21 -0.60 -0.71 -0.92
C MET A 21 0.67 -0.60 -0.07
N SER A 22 1.22 -1.72 0.38
CA SER A 22 2.45 -1.76 1.17
C SER A 22 3.64 -1.23 0.39
N HIS A 23 3.75 -1.57 -0.90
CA HIS A 23 4.83 -1.07 -1.78
C HIS A 23 4.71 0.44 -1.99
N SER A 24 3.50 0.95 -2.26
CA SER A 24 3.30 2.39 -2.47
C SER A 24 3.52 3.18 -1.18
N LYS A 25 3.16 2.61 -0.03
CA LYS A 25 3.45 3.21 1.28
C LYS A 25 4.96 3.36 1.49
N ALA A 26 5.72 2.28 1.25
CA ALA A 26 7.17 2.30 1.40
C ALA A 26 7.82 3.32 0.46
N ALA A 27 7.41 3.38 -0.81
CA ALA A 27 7.93 4.33 -1.77
C ALA A 27 7.66 5.78 -1.35
N HIS A 28 6.46 6.06 -0.83
CA HIS A 28 6.11 7.39 -0.34
C HIS A 28 6.95 7.78 0.88
N PHE A 29 7.12 6.88 1.85
CA PHE A 29 7.95 7.15 3.03
C PHE A 29 9.42 7.34 2.68
N ASP A 30 9.95 6.55 1.74
CA ASP A 30 11.34 6.69 1.29
C ASP A 30 11.57 8.07 0.67
N ARG A 31 10.62 8.57 -0.11
CA ARG A 31 10.72 9.91 -0.70
C ARG A 31 10.61 11.01 0.35
N LEU A 32 9.73 10.86 1.34
CA LEU A 32 9.63 11.78 2.47
C LEU A 32 10.94 11.86 3.24
N ALA A 33 11.56 10.70 3.53
CA ALA A 33 12.84 10.67 4.23
C ALA A 33 13.94 11.37 3.44
N ALA A 34 13.97 11.21 2.12
CA ALA A 34 14.93 11.89 1.25
C ALA A 34 14.74 13.41 1.29
N ILE A 35 13.49 13.89 1.29
CA ILE A 35 13.19 15.32 1.38
C ILE A 35 13.56 15.87 2.75
N ASP A 36 13.28 15.14 3.83
CA ASP A 36 13.70 15.53 5.18
C ASP A 36 15.21 15.68 5.27
N ALA A 37 15.97 14.77 4.67
CA ALA A 37 17.42 14.84 4.63
C ALA A 37 17.91 16.10 3.88
N LEU A 38 17.22 16.51 2.83
CA LEU A 38 17.54 17.77 2.12
C LEU A 38 17.37 18.97 3.04
N TYR A 39 16.28 19.06 3.78
CA TYR A 39 16.04 20.15 4.71
C TYR A 39 17.08 20.18 5.83
N GLU A 40 17.45 19.02 6.37
CA GLU A 40 18.47 18.91 7.41
C GLU A 40 19.83 19.41 6.95
N SER A 41 20.16 19.23 5.65
CA SER A 41 21.41 19.72 5.07
C SER A 41 21.36 21.19 4.65
N GLY A 42 20.26 21.89 4.90
CA GLY A 42 20.08 23.29 4.51
C GLY A 42 19.54 23.51 3.10
N GLY A 43 19.18 22.42 2.41
CA GLY A 43 18.59 22.49 1.09
C GLY A 43 17.06 22.49 1.12
N ALA A 44 16.46 22.42 -0.05
CA ALA A 44 15.02 22.31 -0.20
C ALA A 44 14.72 21.46 -1.44
N PRO A 45 13.57 20.74 -1.46
CA PRO A 45 13.21 19.93 -2.62
C PRO A 45 12.92 20.82 -3.83
N SER A 46 13.30 20.31 -5.02
CA SER A 46 12.94 20.96 -6.28
C SER A 46 11.45 20.79 -6.57
N LEU A 47 10.94 21.55 -7.54
CA LEU A 47 9.56 21.39 -8.00
C LEU A 47 9.31 19.94 -8.48
N ALA A 48 10.26 19.37 -9.22
CA ALA A 48 10.15 17.98 -9.69
C ALA A 48 10.04 16.98 -8.54
N GLU A 49 10.80 17.17 -7.47
CA GLU A 49 10.75 16.31 -6.29
C GLU A 49 9.41 16.45 -5.56
N LYS A 50 8.87 17.65 -5.45
CA LYS A 50 7.56 17.88 -4.84
C LYS A 50 6.44 17.23 -5.66
N LEU A 51 6.50 17.33 -6.99
CA LEU A 51 5.52 16.73 -7.89
C LEU A 51 5.58 15.19 -7.80
N GLU A 52 6.78 14.64 -7.69
CA GLU A 52 6.94 13.19 -7.51
C GLU A 52 6.34 12.73 -6.18
N LEU A 53 6.52 13.48 -5.11
CA LEU A 53 5.94 13.16 -3.81
C LEU A 53 4.41 13.15 -3.89
N GLU A 54 3.81 14.14 -4.53
CA GLU A 54 2.35 14.19 -4.75
C GLU A 54 1.85 13.00 -5.56
N LYS A 55 2.60 12.62 -6.59
CA LYS A 55 2.27 11.47 -7.44
C LYS A 55 2.30 10.17 -6.65
N LEU A 56 3.32 9.98 -5.80
CA LEU A 56 3.44 8.80 -4.94
C LEU A 56 2.31 8.75 -3.91
N LEU A 57 1.95 9.89 -3.33
CA LEU A 57 0.83 9.96 -2.39
C LEU A 57 -0.49 9.62 -3.08
N GLY A 58 -0.73 10.15 -4.27
CA GLY A 58 -1.93 9.85 -5.06
C GLY A 58 -2.02 8.36 -5.40
N LEU A 59 -0.91 7.74 -5.78
CA LEU A 59 -0.85 6.31 -6.05
C LEU A 59 -1.17 5.50 -4.78
N HIS A 60 -0.61 5.90 -3.65
CA HIS A 60 -0.87 5.23 -2.38
C HIS A 60 -2.34 5.34 -1.98
N ASP A 61 -2.95 6.53 -2.09
CA ASP A 61 -4.37 6.72 -1.80
C ASP A 61 -5.25 5.83 -2.68
N LYS A 62 -4.90 5.71 -3.96
CA LYS A 62 -5.59 4.84 -4.91
C LYS A 62 -5.49 3.38 -4.49
N ASN A 63 -4.32 2.94 -4.07
CA ASN A 63 -4.09 1.56 -3.61
C ASN A 63 -4.82 1.27 -2.30
N VAL A 64 -4.90 2.24 -1.39
CA VAL A 64 -5.68 2.11 -0.15
C VAL A 64 -7.17 1.90 -0.47
N MET A 65 -7.72 2.68 -1.39
CA MET A 65 -9.12 2.54 -1.81
C MET A 65 -9.36 1.19 -2.49
N ALA A 66 -8.44 0.76 -3.34
CA ALA A 66 -8.53 -0.54 -4.00
C ALA A 66 -8.51 -1.67 -2.98
N PHE A 67 -7.66 -1.58 -1.97
CA PHE A 67 -7.60 -2.58 -0.90
C PHE A 67 -8.92 -2.62 -0.11
N LYS A 68 -9.44 -1.47 0.30
CA LYS A 68 -10.70 -1.40 1.05
C LYS A 68 -11.85 -2.03 0.27
N THR A 69 -11.94 -1.74 -1.02
CA THR A 69 -12.98 -2.30 -1.90
C THR A 69 -12.81 -3.81 -2.05
N ALA A 70 -11.59 -4.26 -2.30
CA ALA A 70 -11.30 -5.68 -2.47
C ALA A 70 -11.55 -6.49 -1.19
N PHE A 71 -11.15 -5.96 -0.05
CA PHE A 71 -11.36 -6.63 1.24
C PHE A 71 -12.87 -6.71 1.57
N ALA A 72 -13.61 -5.65 1.30
CA ALA A 72 -15.06 -5.63 1.51
C ALA A 72 -15.79 -6.65 0.63
N ALA A 73 -15.23 -7.01 -0.52
CA ALA A 73 -15.80 -8.03 -1.41
C ALA A 73 -15.58 -9.46 -0.92
N VAL A 74 -14.69 -9.67 0.06
CA VAL A 74 -14.49 -10.99 0.67
C VAL A 74 -15.66 -11.25 1.63
N SER A 75 -16.49 -12.23 1.30
CA SER A 75 -17.71 -12.51 2.08
C SER A 75 -17.51 -13.58 3.15
N ASP A 76 -16.49 -14.41 3.03
CA ASP A 76 -16.22 -15.51 3.96
C ASP A 76 -15.43 -15.01 5.17
N GLU A 77 -15.98 -15.15 6.37
CA GLU A 77 -15.31 -14.70 7.60
C GLU A 77 -14.03 -15.47 7.88
N GLY A 78 -13.97 -16.77 7.54
CA GLY A 78 -12.76 -17.55 7.68
C GLY A 78 -11.65 -17.02 6.80
N GLU A 79 -11.96 -16.64 5.56
CA GLU A 79 -10.99 -16.04 4.64
C GLU A 79 -10.51 -14.68 5.13
N LYS A 80 -11.41 -13.86 5.69
CA LYS A 80 -11.02 -12.58 6.28
C LYS A 80 -10.00 -12.76 7.40
N GLN A 81 -10.21 -13.77 8.26
CA GLN A 81 -9.26 -14.06 9.33
C GLN A 81 -7.90 -14.50 8.79
N VAL A 82 -7.90 -15.35 7.77
CA VAL A 82 -6.64 -15.76 7.11
C VAL A 82 -5.92 -14.54 6.52
N LEU A 83 -6.65 -13.66 5.84
CA LEU A 83 -6.06 -12.44 5.28
C LEU A 83 -5.46 -11.55 6.36
N ILE A 84 -6.16 -11.34 7.46
CA ILE A 84 -5.65 -10.54 8.58
C ILE A 84 -4.33 -11.11 9.10
N GLN A 85 -4.22 -12.42 9.22
CA GLN A 85 -2.98 -13.07 9.63
C GLN A 85 -1.86 -12.88 8.61
N LEU A 86 -2.17 -12.99 7.32
CA LEU A 86 -1.18 -12.81 6.26
C LEU A 86 -0.68 -11.37 6.18
N MET A 87 -1.52 -10.40 6.57
CA MET A 87 -1.20 -8.98 6.52
C MET A 87 -0.54 -8.45 7.81
N SER A 88 -0.40 -9.28 8.80
CA SER A 88 0.15 -8.89 10.11
C SER A 88 1.66 -9.01 10.18
#